data_f4d76b85d581f8030147d71b14a070e3
#
_entry.id   f4d76b85d581f8030147d71b14a070e3
#
_cell.length_a   1.000
_cell.length_b   1.000
_cell.length_c   1.000
_cell.angle_alpha   90.00
_cell.angle_beta   90.00
_cell.angle_gamma   90.00
#
_symmetry.space_group_name_H-M   'P 1'
#
loop_
_entity.id
_entity.type
_entity.pdbx_description
1 polymer ?
#
loop_
_entity_poly.entity_id
_entity_poly.type
_entity_poly.pdbx_seq_one_letter_code
_entity_poly.pdbx_strand_id
1 'polypeptide(L)'
;MAELLTSAQNPKFKRRVALREKSRLRRDEGVFVVEGRRELEHCLEAGFEVETMFVCPEIADSAAGATPPSGVRPSDSPHHPSGAVPPLPSGSPESANSLGCTRGCYVPQGEYPRSLGPKTFELSKELYAKVAYREGTEGVMAIVKSRELRLEELQLGDRPLVMVLEGVEKPGNLGAVLRSADAAGADAVIVCDPLTDLWNPNLIRASIGAVFTVPTVCCSSAEAIAWLKARGIRILTAQLQDSSVYYDADMKGPTAIVMGTEATGLTDPWRQAADAHVLIPMLGRLDSLNVSVSAAILLYEAVRQRQ
;
A
#
# COMPACT_ATOMS: atom_id res chain seq x y z
N MET A 1 9.37 29.41 13.20
CA MET A 1 7.89 29.48 13.20
C MET A 1 7.43 29.08 11.82
N ALA A 2 6.38 28.25 11.71
CA ALA A 2 5.80 27.88 10.43
C ALA A 2 5.09 29.12 9.82
N GLU A 3 5.13 29.23 8.49
CA GLU A 3 4.44 30.33 7.76
C GLU A 3 2.93 30.03 7.71
N LEU A 4 2.11 30.97 8.18
CA LEU A 4 0.64 30.84 8.12
C LEU A 4 0.13 31.17 6.73
N LEU A 5 -0.59 30.24 6.11
CA LEU A 5 -1.25 30.43 4.84
C LEU A 5 -2.76 30.72 5.08
N THR A 6 -3.21 31.88 4.65
CA THR A 6 -4.61 32.32 4.82
C THR A 6 -5.36 32.44 3.49
N SER A 7 -4.66 32.38 2.37
CA SER A 7 -5.23 32.58 1.04
C SER A 7 -5.21 31.33 0.17
N ALA A 8 -6.35 30.94 -0.39
CA ALA A 8 -6.44 29.89 -1.41
C ALA A 8 -5.72 30.25 -2.73
N GLN A 9 -5.34 31.53 -2.91
CA GLN A 9 -4.57 31.99 -4.07
C GLN A 9 -3.06 31.78 -3.91
N ASN A 10 -2.60 31.39 -2.71
CA ASN A 10 -1.18 31.13 -2.46
C ASN A 10 -0.68 30.03 -3.42
N PRO A 11 0.44 30.23 -4.13
CA PRO A 11 0.98 29.25 -5.09
C PRO A 11 1.25 27.87 -4.48
N LYS A 12 1.71 27.81 -3.23
CA LYS A 12 1.99 26.55 -2.51
C LYS A 12 0.71 25.75 -2.27
N PHE A 13 -0.35 26.44 -1.90
CA PHE A 13 -1.66 25.85 -1.71
C PHE A 13 -2.24 25.34 -3.04
N LYS A 14 -2.19 26.16 -4.10
CA LYS A 14 -2.63 25.76 -5.46
C LYS A 14 -1.89 24.54 -5.98
N ARG A 15 -0.57 24.48 -5.76
CA ARG A 15 0.25 23.31 -6.14
C ARG A 15 -0.25 22.04 -5.45
N ARG A 16 -0.52 22.09 -4.15
CA ARG A 16 -1.06 20.95 -3.39
C ARG A 16 -2.40 20.48 -3.95
N VAL A 17 -3.31 21.41 -4.27
CA VAL A 17 -4.62 21.09 -4.88
C VAL A 17 -4.42 20.43 -6.25
N ALA A 18 -3.57 21.00 -7.09
CA ALA A 18 -3.27 20.47 -8.41
C ALA A 18 -2.65 19.06 -8.36
N LEU A 19 -1.74 18.81 -7.42
CA LEU A 19 -1.15 17.48 -7.19
C LEU A 19 -2.19 16.43 -6.77
N ARG A 20 -3.20 16.82 -6.01
CA ARG A 20 -4.31 15.92 -5.67
C ARG A 20 -5.09 15.48 -6.91
N GLU A 21 -5.35 16.40 -7.83
CA GLU A 21 -6.26 16.18 -8.95
C GLU A 21 -5.57 15.61 -10.19
N LYS A 22 -4.31 15.99 -10.44
CA LYS A 22 -3.62 15.74 -11.71
C LYS A 22 -2.52 14.67 -11.56
N SER A 23 -2.79 13.45 -12.05
CA SER A 23 -1.81 12.36 -12.06
C SER A 23 -0.54 12.70 -12.86
N ARG A 24 -0.70 13.40 -14.00
CA ARG A 24 0.44 13.85 -14.80
C ARG A 24 1.37 14.75 -14.01
N LEU A 25 0.82 15.71 -13.25
CA LEU A 25 1.64 16.62 -12.44
C LEU A 25 2.43 15.86 -11.35
N ARG A 26 1.82 14.85 -10.71
CA ARG A 26 2.51 14.01 -9.74
C ARG A 26 3.70 13.29 -10.36
N ARG A 27 3.52 12.71 -11.55
CA ARG A 27 4.61 12.04 -12.28
C ARG A 27 5.70 13.01 -12.72
N ASP A 28 5.30 14.14 -13.30
CA ASP A 28 6.25 15.13 -13.83
C ASP A 28 7.11 15.74 -12.70
N GLU A 29 6.54 15.95 -11.52
CA GLU A 29 7.23 16.49 -10.35
C GLU A 29 7.86 15.42 -9.44
N GLY A 30 7.54 14.14 -9.64
CA GLY A 30 8.04 13.06 -8.79
C GLY A 30 7.55 13.16 -7.34
N VAL A 31 6.31 13.63 -7.12
CA VAL A 31 5.74 13.83 -5.78
C VAL A 31 4.27 13.43 -5.74
N PHE A 32 3.76 13.19 -4.54
CA PHE A 32 2.34 12.91 -4.30
C PHE A 32 1.84 13.57 -3.02
N VAL A 33 0.54 13.49 -2.78
CA VAL A 33 -0.10 14.09 -1.60
C VAL A 33 -0.59 12.97 -0.68
N VAL A 34 -0.17 13.06 0.59
CA VAL A 34 -0.70 12.27 1.69
C VAL A 34 -1.60 13.15 2.54
N GLU A 35 -2.74 12.63 2.96
CA GLU A 35 -3.70 13.31 3.81
C GLU A 35 -4.13 12.37 4.94
N GLY A 36 -4.04 12.83 6.18
CA GLY A 36 -4.29 12.05 7.39
C GLY A 36 -3.01 11.68 8.12
N ARG A 37 -3.11 11.60 9.46
CA ARG A 37 -1.99 11.28 10.35
C ARG A 37 -1.51 9.85 10.11
N ARG A 38 -2.43 8.91 10.09
CA ARG A 38 -2.15 7.49 9.96
C ARG A 38 -1.42 7.14 8.65
N GLU A 39 -1.92 7.65 7.53
CA GLU A 39 -1.29 7.45 6.23
C GLU A 39 0.09 8.10 6.17
N LEU A 40 0.26 9.27 6.82
CA LEU A 40 1.53 9.94 6.91
C LEU A 40 2.53 9.18 7.81
N GLU A 41 2.10 8.61 8.92
CA GLU A 41 2.91 7.76 9.81
C GLU A 41 3.45 6.55 9.03
N HIS A 42 2.58 5.78 8.37
CA HIS A 42 3.02 4.66 7.53
C HIS A 42 3.97 5.08 6.41
N CYS A 43 3.74 6.23 5.80
CA CYS A 43 4.60 6.79 4.77
C CYS A 43 6.01 7.11 5.33
N LEU A 44 6.10 7.71 6.51
CA LEU A 44 7.36 8.04 7.18
C LEU A 44 8.10 6.78 7.67
N GLU A 45 7.39 5.84 8.27
CA GLU A 45 7.93 4.54 8.72
C GLU A 45 8.52 3.75 7.54
N ALA A 46 7.89 3.84 6.37
CA ALA A 46 8.40 3.25 5.14
C ALA A 46 9.57 4.03 4.51
N GLY A 47 10.04 5.11 5.14
CA GLY A 47 11.21 5.87 4.73
C GLY A 47 10.99 6.81 3.54
N PHE A 48 9.76 7.25 3.30
CA PHE A 48 9.48 8.28 2.29
C PHE A 48 9.89 9.66 2.79
N GLU A 49 10.40 10.50 1.88
CA GLU A 49 10.86 11.85 2.19
C GLU A 49 9.73 12.88 2.03
N VAL A 50 9.41 13.59 3.11
CA VAL A 50 8.44 14.70 3.07
C VAL A 50 9.12 15.95 2.54
N GLU A 51 8.59 16.50 1.45
CA GLU A 51 9.02 17.78 0.87
C GLU A 51 8.37 18.97 1.59
N THR A 52 7.05 18.88 1.80
CA THR A 52 6.26 19.98 2.36
C THR A 52 5.16 19.44 3.26
N MET A 53 4.98 20.06 4.41
CA MET A 53 3.91 19.73 5.34
C MET A 53 2.94 20.90 5.50
N PHE A 54 1.65 20.59 5.59
CA PHE A 54 0.58 21.53 5.89
C PHE A 54 -0.15 21.03 7.14
N VAL A 55 -0.25 21.88 8.14
CA VAL A 55 -0.87 21.56 9.42
C VAL A 55 -1.96 22.59 9.72
N CYS A 56 -3.12 22.13 10.15
CA CYS A 56 -4.14 22.97 10.75
C CYS A 56 -4.15 22.71 12.26
N PRO A 57 -3.50 23.56 13.09
CA PRO A 57 -3.34 23.33 14.53
C PRO A 57 -4.67 23.12 15.25
N GLU A 58 -5.68 23.93 14.90
CA GLU A 58 -7.00 23.86 15.51
C GLU A 58 -7.70 22.49 15.36
N ILE A 59 -7.45 21.79 14.24
CA ILE A 59 -8.00 20.45 13.99
C ILE A 59 -7.06 19.38 14.55
N ALA A 60 -5.76 19.58 14.39
CA ALA A 60 -4.74 18.64 14.81
C ALA A 60 -4.73 18.44 16.34
N ASP A 61 -4.85 19.51 17.11
CA ASP A 61 -4.88 19.48 18.58
C ASP A 61 -6.19 18.86 19.10
N SER A 62 -7.32 19.11 18.42
CA SER A 62 -8.60 18.49 18.78
C SER A 62 -8.63 16.99 18.53
N ALA A 63 -7.95 16.51 17.49
CA ALA A 63 -7.83 15.08 17.19
C ALA A 63 -6.90 14.33 18.17
N ALA A 64 -5.89 15.03 18.73
CA ALA A 64 -4.98 14.45 19.73
C ALA A 64 -5.66 14.18 21.08
N GLY A 65 -6.75 14.90 21.39
CA GLY A 65 -7.54 14.71 22.61
C GLY A 65 -8.65 13.66 22.53
N ALA A 66 -8.95 13.13 21.36
CA ALA A 66 -9.94 12.07 21.19
C ALA A 66 -9.30 10.71 21.45
N THR A 67 -9.53 10.17 22.65
CA THR A 67 -9.19 8.78 22.99
C THR A 67 -9.87 7.86 21.98
N PRO A 68 -9.17 6.90 21.35
CA PRO A 68 -9.81 5.92 20.49
C PRO A 68 -10.87 5.18 21.32
N PRO A 69 -12.01 4.80 20.71
CA PRO A 69 -13.04 4.05 21.43
C PRO A 69 -12.40 2.81 22.06
N SER A 70 -12.47 2.73 23.39
CA SER A 70 -11.94 1.64 24.20
C SER A 70 -12.66 0.35 23.82
N GLY A 71 -12.05 -0.49 23.04
CA GLY A 71 -12.62 -1.76 22.64
C GLY A 71 -11.81 -2.49 21.59
N VAL A 72 -10.64 -2.91 21.93
CA VAL A 72 -9.97 -4.19 21.67
C VAL A 72 -8.53 -4.06 22.17
N ARG A 73 -8.25 -4.62 23.32
CA ARG A 73 -6.86 -4.80 23.78
C ARG A 73 -6.23 -5.92 22.97
N PRO A 74 -4.95 -5.79 22.53
CA PRO A 74 -4.24 -6.86 21.83
C PRO A 74 -3.84 -8.06 22.71
N SER A 75 -4.44 -8.26 23.88
CA SER A 75 -3.97 -9.23 24.86
C SER A 75 -4.81 -10.51 24.99
N ASP A 76 -5.84 -10.72 24.16
CA ASP A 76 -6.67 -11.94 24.22
C ASP A 76 -6.68 -12.74 22.92
N SER A 77 -5.53 -12.86 22.25
CA SER A 77 -5.35 -13.93 21.27
C SER A 77 -4.91 -15.21 21.98
N PRO A 78 -5.52 -16.37 21.70
CA PRO A 78 -5.12 -17.63 22.33
C PRO A 78 -3.66 -17.95 21.99
N HIS A 79 -2.86 -18.19 23.02
CA HIS A 79 -1.48 -18.60 22.93
C HIS A 79 -1.31 -19.80 22.00
N HIS A 80 -0.62 -19.61 20.87
CA HIS A 80 0.05 -20.71 20.20
C HIS A 80 1.35 -21.03 20.96
N PRO A 81 1.70 -22.31 21.15
CA PRO A 81 2.89 -22.69 21.89
C PRO A 81 4.15 -22.22 21.15
N SER A 82 4.95 -21.47 21.86
CA SER A 82 6.23 -20.92 21.40
C SER A 82 7.19 -22.03 21.01
N GLY A 83 7.47 -22.13 19.71
CA GLY A 83 8.73 -22.67 19.25
C GLY A 83 9.83 -21.66 19.58
N ALA A 84 10.78 -22.04 20.43
CA ALA A 84 11.87 -21.21 20.88
C ALA A 84 12.73 -20.74 19.68
N VAL A 85 12.76 -19.44 19.44
CA VAL A 85 13.76 -18.81 18.57
C VAL A 85 15.09 -18.82 19.34
N PRO A 86 16.18 -19.42 18.82
CA PRO A 86 17.47 -19.35 19.49
C PRO A 86 18.02 -17.92 19.48
N PRO A 87 18.74 -17.49 20.54
CA PRO A 87 19.30 -16.17 20.62
C PRO A 87 20.39 -15.98 19.57
N LEU A 88 20.35 -14.80 18.90
CA LEU A 88 21.41 -14.37 17.98
C LEU A 88 22.75 -14.24 18.70
N PRO A 89 23.87 -14.65 18.10
CA PRO A 89 25.19 -14.51 18.70
C PRO A 89 25.58 -13.03 18.79
N SER A 90 26.10 -12.65 19.95
CA SER A 90 26.71 -11.36 20.22
C SER A 90 28.03 -11.25 19.46
N GLY A 91 28.03 -10.56 18.34
CA GLY A 91 29.21 -10.18 17.56
C GLY A 91 29.35 -8.67 17.56
N SER A 92 30.55 -8.20 17.89
CA SER A 92 30.98 -6.83 18.00
C SER A 92 30.81 -5.99 16.72
N PRO A 93 30.64 -4.67 16.81
CA PRO A 93 30.42 -3.81 15.67
C PRO A 93 31.73 -3.34 15.05
N GLU A 94 32.05 -3.76 13.85
CA GLU A 94 32.99 -3.01 12.99
C GLU A 94 32.68 -3.25 11.51
N SER A 95 32.61 -2.15 10.81
CA SER A 95 32.42 -1.88 9.38
C SER A 95 31.00 -1.43 8.97
N ALA A 96 30.72 -0.18 9.31
CA ALA A 96 29.69 0.63 8.66
C ALA A 96 30.14 1.01 7.25
N ASN A 97 29.30 0.78 6.25
CA ASN A 97 29.31 1.58 5.01
C ASN A 97 27.91 2.16 4.76
N SER A 98 27.84 3.43 5.08
CA SER A 98 27.16 4.57 4.47
C SER A 98 26.01 4.26 3.48
N LEU A 99 24.80 4.11 4.01
CA LEU A 99 23.58 4.72 3.49
C LEU A 99 22.80 5.16 4.72
N GLY A 100 22.85 6.48 4.97
CA GLY A 100 22.29 7.09 6.15
C GLY A 100 20.78 6.97 6.25
N CYS A 101 20.31 5.86 6.75
CA CYS A 101 18.98 5.73 7.30
C CYS A 101 19.04 6.14 8.76
N THR A 102 18.70 7.38 9.05
CA THR A 102 18.45 7.82 10.43
C THR A 102 17.21 7.11 10.93
N ARG A 103 17.41 5.96 11.60
CA ARG A 103 16.38 5.37 12.48
C ARG A 103 15.97 6.43 13.50
N GLY A 104 14.67 6.72 13.53
CA GLY A 104 14.08 7.39 14.68
C GLY A 104 13.40 8.71 14.40
N CYS A 105 12.36 8.71 13.55
CA CYS A 105 11.30 9.68 13.69
C CYS A 105 10.05 8.97 14.20
N TYR A 106 10.14 8.40 15.42
CA TYR A 106 8.94 8.10 16.20
C TYR A 106 8.29 9.45 16.51
N VAL A 107 7.08 9.66 15.99
CA VAL A 107 6.26 10.81 16.36
C VAL A 107 5.46 10.40 17.60
N PRO A 108 5.80 10.89 18.83
CA PRO A 108 5.02 10.59 20.01
C PRO A 108 3.58 11.02 19.80
N GLN A 109 2.62 10.24 20.29
CA GLN A 109 1.21 10.62 20.30
C GLN A 109 1.07 12.00 20.96
N GLY A 110 0.70 13.01 20.17
CA GLY A 110 0.45 14.37 20.64
C GLY A 110 1.40 15.45 20.16
N GLU A 111 2.58 15.14 19.60
CA GLU A 111 3.46 16.16 19.04
C GLU A 111 3.69 15.95 17.55
N TYR A 112 3.22 16.89 16.73
CA TYR A 112 3.65 16.95 15.34
C TYR A 112 5.11 17.34 15.30
N PRO A 113 5.94 16.69 14.48
CA PRO A 113 7.30 17.12 14.31
C PRO A 113 7.31 18.49 13.66
N ARG A 114 7.36 19.54 14.49
CA ARG A 114 7.55 20.94 14.06
C ARG A 114 8.88 21.15 13.32
N SER A 115 9.70 20.12 13.25
CA SER A 115 11.05 20.13 12.67
C SER A 115 11.23 19.16 11.48
N LEU A 116 10.20 18.52 10.94
CA LEU A 116 10.31 17.68 9.75
C LEU A 116 10.37 18.54 8.50
N GLY A 117 11.57 18.95 8.16
CA GLY A 117 11.91 19.58 6.89
C GLY A 117 11.75 21.09 6.86
N PRO A 118 12.38 21.74 5.88
CA PRO A 118 12.47 23.19 5.78
C PRO A 118 11.17 23.90 5.40
N LYS A 119 10.05 23.18 5.14
CA LYS A 119 8.84 23.76 4.54
C LYS A 119 7.55 23.27 5.23
N THR A 120 7.35 23.68 6.49
CA THR A 120 6.07 23.47 7.17
C THR A 120 5.23 24.75 7.10
N PHE A 121 3.95 24.60 6.72
CA PHE A 121 2.99 25.69 6.63
C PHE A 121 1.80 25.41 7.54
N GLU A 122 1.34 26.45 8.22
CA GLU A 122 0.09 26.40 8.97
C GLU A 122 -1.08 26.81 8.07
N LEU A 123 -2.21 26.13 8.18
CA LEU A 123 -3.45 26.47 7.48
C LEU A 123 -4.51 26.90 8.48
N SER A 124 -5.30 27.94 8.13
CA SER A 124 -6.53 28.22 8.87
C SER A 124 -7.55 27.09 8.67
N LYS A 125 -8.46 26.92 9.62
CA LYS A 125 -9.51 25.90 9.57
C LYS A 125 -10.36 26.00 8.29
N GLU A 126 -10.69 27.24 7.86
CA GLU A 126 -11.46 27.50 6.64
C GLU A 126 -10.68 27.11 5.38
N LEU A 127 -9.36 27.34 5.37
CA LEU A 127 -8.53 26.97 4.23
C LEU A 127 -8.33 25.47 4.17
N TYR A 128 -8.13 24.83 5.34
CA TYR A 128 -8.02 23.39 5.44
C TYR A 128 -9.30 22.69 4.96
N ALA A 129 -10.48 23.16 5.40
CA ALA A 129 -11.77 22.59 5.00
C ALA A 129 -12.02 22.63 3.48
N LYS A 130 -11.46 23.62 2.76
CA LYS A 130 -11.57 23.71 1.29
C LYS A 130 -10.79 22.64 0.54
N VAL A 131 -9.80 22.04 1.15
CA VAL A 131 -8.90 21.06 0.51
C VAL A 131 -8.94 19.70 1.14
N ALA A 132 -9.41 19.60 2.37
CA ALA A 132 -9.63 18.32 3.02
C ALA A 132 -10.58 17.47 2.17
N TYR A 133 -10.22 16.23 1.96
CA TYR A 133 -11.01 15.29 1.16
C TYR A 133 -12.30 14.87 1.87
N ARG A 134 -12.32 14.94 3.22
CA ARG A 134 -13.48 14.63 4.09
C ARG A 134 -13.54 15.58 5.29
N GLU A 135 -14.75 15.76 5.81
CA GLU A 135 -14.95 16.18 7.19
C GLU A 135 -14.34 15.11 8.13
N GLY A 136 -13.42 15.51 9.01
CA GLY A 136 -12.76 14.61 9.97
C GLY A 136 -11.35 14.16 9.60
N THR A 137 -10.67 14.82 8.65
CA THR A 137 -9.23 14.65 8.49
C THR A 137 -8.50 15.28 9.68
N GLU A 138 -7.44 14.61 10.13
CA GLU A 138 -6.74 14.89 11.40
C GLU A 138 -5.85 16.14 11.36
N GLY A 139 -6.16 17.10 10.49
CA GLY A 139 -5.48 18.40 10.43
C GLY A 139 -4.10 18.39 9.79
N VAL A 140 -3.71 17.29 9.11
CA VAL A 140 -2.37 17.13 8.53
C VAL A 140 -2.44 16.70 7.08
N MET A 141 -1.60 17.32 6.25
CA MET A 141 -1.37 16.94 4.86
C MET A 141 0.11 17.10 4.53
N ALA A 142 0.63 16.28 3.61
CA ALA A 142 2.00 16.39 3.16
C ALA A 142 2.13 16.24 1.65
N ILE A 143 3.13 16.90 1.07
CA ILE A 143 3.67 16.59 -0.24
C ILE A 143 4.93 15.75 0.01
N VAL A 144 4.98 14.57 -0.60
CA VAL A 144 5.98 13.55 -0.37
C VAL A 144 6.64 13.19 -1.69
N LYS A 145 7.94 12.94 -1.69
CA LYS A 145 8.65 12.47 -2.88
C LYS A 145 8.24 11.05 -3.21
N SER A 146 7.88 10.82 -4.48
CA SER A 146 7.60 9.47 -4.95
C SER A 146 8.90 8.69 -5.16
N ARG A 147 8.80 7.38 -4.98
CA ARG A 147 9.83 6.44 -5.41
C ARG A 147 9.16 5.29 -6.13
N GLU A 148 9.78 4.82 -7.17
CA GLU A 148 9.34 3.64 -7.91
C GLU A 148 10.24 2.48 -7.51
N LEU A 149 9.63 1.37 -7.15
CA LEU A 149 10.32 0.11 -6.87
C LEU A 149 10.34 -0.71 -8.14
N ARG A 150 11.46 -1.39 -8.44
CA ARG A 150 11.61 -2.30 -9.58
C ARG A 150 11.54 -3.75 -9.12
N LEU A 151 11.22 -4.64 -10.07
CA LEU A 151 11.12 -6.08 -9.80
C LEU A 151 12.41 -6.66 -9.19
N GLU A 152 13.58 -6.17 -9.64
CA GLU A 152 14.89 -6.63 -9.18
C GLU A 152 15.20 -6.22 -7.74
N GLU A 153 14.53 -5.18 -7.24
CA GLU A 153 14.69 -4.64 -5.89
C GLU A 153 13.81 -5.35 -4.86
N LEU A 154 12.86 -6.20 -5.32
CA LEU A 154 12.01 -6.99 -4.43
C LEU A 154 12.84 -8.04 -3.69
N GLN A 155 12.80 -7.96 -2.37
CA GLN A 155 13.39 -8.96 -1.48
C GLN A 155 12.29 -9.93 -1.03
N LEU A 156 12.36 -11.14 -1.55
CA LEU A 156 11.37 -12.18 -1.28
C LEU A 156 11.95 -13.24 -0.36
N GLY A 157 11.13 -13.82 0.50
CA GLY A 157 11.50 -14.99 1.30
C GLY A 157 11.57 -16.29 0.48
N ASP A 158 11.77 -17.41 1.16
CA ASP A 158 11.89 -18.73 0.51
C ASP A 158 10.58 -19.22 -0.11
N ARG A 159 9.45 -18.83 0.42
CA ARG A 159 8.11 -19.20 -0.06
C ARG A 159 7.25 -17.96 -0.30
N PRO A 160 7.62 -17.10 -1.26
CA PRO A 160 6.93 -15.84 -1.44
C PRO A 160 5.47 -16.02 -1.84
N LEU A 161 4.62 -15.13 -1.33
CA LEU A 161 3.24 -14.94 -1.76
C LEU A 161 3.16 -13.59 -2.48
N VAL A 162 2.94 -13.62 -3.78
CA VAL A 162 2.89 -12.43 -4.61
C VAL A 162 1.47 -12.24 -5.14
N MET A 163 0.91 -11.04 -5.01
CA MET A 163 -0.33 -10.68 -5.66
C MET A 163 -0.04 -9.94 -6.95
N VAL A 164 -0.61 -10.36 -8.06
CA VAL A 164 -0.45 -9.71 -9.36
C VAL A 164 -1.80 -9.23 -9.87
N LEU A 165 -1.85 -7.98 -10.31
CA LEU A 165 -3.06 -7.34 -10.82
C LEU A 165 -2.79 -6.80 -12.22
N GLU A 166 -3.47 -7.31 -13.23
CA GLU A 166 -3.37 -6.81 -14.60
C GLU A 166 -4.48 -5.79 -14.91
N GLY A 167 -4.10 -4.62 -15.44
CA GLY A 167 -5.04 -3.64 -15.98
C GLY A 167 -6.04 -3.06 -14.98
N VAL A 168 -5.71 -3.00 -13.69
CA VAL A 168 -6.63 -2.47 -12.67
C VAL A 168 -6.86 -0.97 -12.89
N GLU A 169 -8.12 -0.58 -13.09
CA GLU A 169 -8.53 0.79 -13.38
C GLU A 169 -8.91 1.58 -12.14
N LYS A 170 -9.63 0.94 -11.19
CA LYS A 170 -10.23 1.63 -10.05
C LYS A 170 -9.25 1.75 -8.89
N PRO A 171 -8.83 2.99 -8.50
CA PRO A 171 -7.92 3.18 -7.38
C PRO A 171 -8.41 2.57 -6.07
N GLY A 172 -9.74 2.58 -5.84
CA GLY A 172 -10.35 1.98 -4.65
C GLY A 172 -10.16 0.47 -4.58
N ASN A 173 -10.29 -0.24 -5.70
CA ASN A 173 -10.08 -1.68 -5.76
C ASN A 173 -8.60 -2.03 -5.51
N LEU A 174 -7.68 -1.32 -6.16
CA LEU A 174 -6.25 -1.52 -5.94
C LEU A 174 -5.87 -1.26 -4.48
N GLY A 175 -6.38 -0.16 -3.88
CA GLY A 175 -6.16 0.12 -2.47
C GLY A 175 -6.69 -0.95 -1.53
N ALA A 176 -7.88 -1.51 -1.82
CA ALA A 176 -8.46 -2.60 -1.03
C ALA A 176 -7.65 -3.90 -1.17
N VAL A 177 -7.12 -4.20 -2.37
CA VAL A 177 -6.23 -5.36 -2.57
C VAL A 177 -4.93 -5.18 -1.79
N LEU A 178 -4.30 -4.01 -1.84
CA LEU A 178 -3.09 -3.71 -1.06
C LEU A 178 -3.31 -3.91 0.44
N ARG A 179 -4.46 -3.47 0.96
CA ARG A 179 -4.84 -3.70 2.35
C ARG A 179 -5.01 -5.19 2.68
N SER A 180 -5.58 -5.96 1.77
CA SER A 180 -5.73 -7.41 1.93
C SER A 180 -4.38 -8.14 1.84
N ALA A 181 -3.49 -7.68 0.95
CA ALA A 181 -2.14 -8.20 0.81
C ALA A 181 -1.30 -7.95 2.07
N ASP A 182 -1.37 -6.75 2.64
CA ASP A 182 -0.74 -6.41 3.92
C ASP A 182 -1.24 -7.35 5.04
N ALA A 183 -2.55 -7.47 5.18
CA ALA A 183 -3.18 -8.31 6.21
C ALA A 183 -2.87 -9.81 6.05
N ALA A 184 -2.66 -10.28 4.83
CA ALA A 184 -2.28 -11.66 4.50
C ALA A 184 -0.77 -11.92 4.58
N GLY A 185 0.03 -10.89 4.83
CA GLY A 185 1.50 -10.99 4.83
C GLY A 185 2.08 -11.33 3.46
N ALA A 186 1.48 -10.81 2.37
CA ALA A 186 2.03 -10.98 1.03
C ALA A 186 3.38 -10.26 0.91
N ASP A 187 4.35 -10.90 0.26
CA ASP A 187 5.70 -10.38 0.09
C ASP A 187 5.76 -9.19 -0.88
N ALA A 188 4.88 -9.18 -1.89
CA ALA A 188 4.81 -8.09 -2.86
C ALA A 188 3.44 -8.04 -3.56
N VAL A 189 3.13 -6.84 -4.09
CA VAL A 189 2.06 -6.64 -5.07
C VAL A 189 2.68 -6.13 -6.38
N ILE A 190 2.38 -6.78 -7.49
CA ILE A 190 2.81 -6.37 -8.82
C ILE A 190 1.58 -5.88 -9.59
N VAL A 191 1.62 -4.65 -10.07
CA VAL A 191 0.56 -4.04 -10.88
C VAL A 191 1.03 -3.96 -12.31
N CYS A 192 0.47 -4.82 -13.15
CA CYS A 192 0.84 -4.93 -14.56
C CYS A 192 -0.04 -4.01 -15.41
N ASP A 193 0.61 -3.30 -16.33
CA ASP A 193 -0.05 -2.41 -17.29
C ASP A 193 -1.05 -1.46 -16.60
N PRO A 194 -0.61 -0.70 -15.57
CA PRO A 194 -1.48 0.05 -14.68
C PRO A 194 -2.25 1.13 -15.42
N LEU A 195 -3.57 1.14 -15.26
CA LEU A 195 -4.46 2.19 -15.74
C LEU A 195 -4.72 3.28 -14.70
N THR A 196 -4.24 3.07 -13.48
CA THR A 196 -4.30 4.04 -12.39
C THR A 196 -2.91 4.30 -11.83
N ASP A 197 -2.74 5.48 -11.27
CA ASP A 197 -1.51 5.93 -10.63
C ASP A 197 -1.44 5.43 -9.17
N LEU A 198 -0.35 4.77 -8.79
CA LEU A 198 -0.12 4.28 -7.42
C LEU A 198 -0.23 5.41 -6.37
N TRP A 199 0.15 6.62 -6.76
CA TRP A 199 0.12 7.79 -5.90
C TRP A 199 -1.21 8.56 -5.98
N ASN A 200 -2.26 7.92 -6.48
CA ASN A 200 -3.60 8.47 -6.47
C ASN A 200 -4.11 8.61 -5.01
N PRO A 201 -4.56 9.78 -4.56
CA PRO A 201 -5.04 9.98 -3.19
C PRO A 201 -6.19 9.04 -2.78
N ASN A 202 -7.03 8.63 -3.73
CA ASN A 202 -8.08 7.65 -3.47
C ASN A 202 -7.52 6.26 -3.18
N LEU A 203 -6.42 5.87 -3.86
CA LEU A 203 -5.73 4.62 -3.63
C LEU A 203 -5.06 4.63 -2.25
N ILE A 204 -4.28 5.67 -1.95
CA ILE A 204 -3.59 5.83 -0.65
C ILE A 204 -4.60 5.68 0.49
N ARG A 205 -5.73 6.39 0.39
CA ARG A 205 -6.79 6.32 1.39
C ARG A 205 -7.48 4.96 1.46
N ALA A 206 -7.81 4.34 0.31
CA ALA A 206 -8.48 3.04 0.28
C ALA A 206 -7.59 1.94 0.85
N SER A 207 -6.28 2.05 0.67
CA SER A 207 -5.28 1.15 1.25
C SER A 207 -5.02 1.40 2.74
N ILE A 208 -5.49 2.53 3.30
CA ILE A 208 -5.18 2.95 4.68
C ILE A 208 -3.66 3.02 4.91
N GLY A 209 -2.89 3.37 3.89
CA GLY A 209 -1.42 3.42 3.92
C GLY A 209 -0.72 2.11 3.57
N ALA A 210 -1.42 1.00 3.30
CA ALA A 210 -0.79 -0.26 2.90
C ALA A 210 0.05 -0.13 1.61
N VAL A 211 -0.22 0.87 0.77
CA VAL A 211 0.63 1.19 -0.40
C VAL A 211 2.06 1.57 -0.02
N PHE A 212 2.30 1.96 1.22
CA PHE A 212 3.63 2.31 1.75
C PHE A 212 4.33 1.14 2.42
N THR A 213 3.56 0.20 3.00
CA THR A 213 4.08 -0.93 3.78
C THR A 213 4.30 -2.19 2.92
N VAL A 214 3.45 -2.42 1.94
CA VAL A 214 3.57 -3.57 1.02
C VAL A 214 4.46 -3.19 -0.17
N PRO A 215 5.58 -3.90 -0.43
CA PRO A 215 6.38 -3.68 -1.61
C PRO A 215 5.53 -3.77 -2.88
N THR A 216 5.38 -2.65 -3.59
CA THR A 216 4.49 -2.55 -4.76
C THR A 216 5.27 -2.09 -5.98
N VAL A 217 5.22 -2.88 -7.06
CA VAL A 217 5.91 -2.62 -8.31
C VAL A 217 4.91 -2.43 -9.43
N CYS A 218 5.15 -1.43 -10.30
CA CYS A 218 4.45 -1.27 -11.57
C CYS A 218 5.37 -1.69 -12.72
N CYS A 219 4.91 -2.59 -13.60
CA CYS A 219 5.66 -3.04 -14.77
C CYS A 219 4.71 -3.52 -15.87
N SER A 220 5.24 -3.98 -17.00
CA SER A 220 4.42 -4.67 -18.00
C SER A 220 4.14 -6.12 -17.60
N SER A 221 3.07 -6.71 -18.14
CA SER A 221 2.74 -8.12 -17.98
C SER A 221 3.90 -9.02 -18.44
N ALA A 222 4.57 -8.67 -19.54
CA ALA A 222 5.70 -9.44 -20.06
C ALA A 222 6.89 -9.47 -19.10
N GLU A 223 7.25 -8.34 -18.49
CA GLU A 223 8.32 -8.25 -17.48
C GLU A 223 7.97 -9.06 -16.23
N ALA A 224 6.73 -8.95 -15.73
CA ALA A 224 6.28 -9.70 -14.56
C ALA A 224 6.31 -11.22 -14.80
N ILE A 225 5.80 -11.70 -15.94
CA ILE A 225 5.82 -13.12 -16.31
C ILE A 225 7.26 -13.65 -16.37
N ALA A 226 8.15 -12.93 -17.07
CA ALA A 226 9.54 -13.34 -17.20
C ALA A 226 10.23 -13.40 -15.82
N TRP A 227 9.99 -12.41 -14.97
CA TRP A 227 10.56 -12.31 -13.64
C TRP A 227 10.07 -13.43 -12.69
N LEU A 228 8.76 -13.73 -12.70
CA LEU A 228 8.16 -14.82 -11.90
C LEU A 228 8.72 -16.18 -12.32
N LYS A 229 8.75 -16.46 -13.62
CA LYS A 229 9.29 -17.73 -14.17
C LYS A 229 10.77 -17.91 -13.86
N ALA A 230 11.59 -16.87 -13.99
CA ALA A 230 13.01 -16.91 -13.67
C ALA A 230 13.29 -17.23 -12.21
N ARG A 231 12.35 -16.95 -11.29
CA ARG A 231 12.44 -17.25 -9.87
C ARG A 231 11.74 -18.53 -9.43
N GLY A 232 11.15 -19.27 -10.38
CA GLY A 232 10.39 -20.49 -10.07
C GLY A 232 9.15 -20.22 -9.22
N ILE A 233 8.58 -19.02 -9.30
CA ILE A 233 7.33 -18.65 -8.61
C ILE A 233 6.18 -19.16 -9.45
N ARG A 234 5.36 -20.05 -8.89
CA ARG A 234 4.20 -20.66 -9.55
C ARG A 234 3.14 -19.60 -9.83
N ILE A 235 2.66 -19.56 -11.06
CA ILE A 235 1.66 -18.59 -11.52
C ILE A 235 0.27 -19.23 -11.49
N LEU A 236 -0.60 -18.75 -10.59
CA LEU A 236 -2.01 -19.14 -10.49
C LEU A 236 -2.89 -18.01 -10.98
N THR A 237 -3.59 -18.21 -12.11
CA THR A 237 -4.51 -17.19 -12.65
C THR A 237 -5.93 -17.43 -12.19
N ALA A 238 -6.58 -16.37 -11.69
CA ALA A 238 -7.99 -16.39 -11.34
C ALA A 238 -8.85 -16.11 -12.59
N GLN A 239 -9.55 -17.12 -13.07
CA GLN A 239 -10.41 -17.05 -14.27
C GLN A 239 -11.51 -18.10 -14.22
N LEU A 240 -12.48 -18.04 -15.14
CA LEU A 240 -13.60 -19.00 -15.17
C LEU A 240 -13.33 -20.23 -16.04
N GLN A 241 -12.64 -20.04 -17.19
CA GLN A 241 -12.42 -21.11 -18.16
C GLN A 241 -11.23 -21.99 -17.72
N ASP A 242 -11.39 -23.32 -17.95
CA ASP A 242 -10.34 -24.33 -17.72
C ASP A 242 -9.75 -24.33 -16.30
N SER A 243 -10.58 -23.96 -15.31
CA SER A 243 -10.15 -23.74 -13.94
C SER A 243 -10.61 -24.84 -12.98
N SER A 244 -9.77 -25.16 -12.02
CA SER A 244 -10.13 -25.92 -10.83
C SER A 244 -10.61 -25.01 -9.71
N VAL A 245 -11.28 -25.58 -8.72
CA VAL A 245 -11.69 -24.78 -7.55
C VAL A 245 -10.44 -24.36 -6.77
N TYR A 246 -10.40 -23.11 -6.32
CA TYR A 246 -9.21 -22.47 -5.74
C TYR A 246 -8.61 -23.22 -4.53
N TYR A 247 -9.45 -23.88 -3.72
CA TYR A 247 -8.99 -24.63 -2.55
C TYR A 247 -8.38 -26.01 -2.87
N ASP A 248 -8.49 -26.48 -4.13
CA ASP A 248 -7.83 -27.69 -4.62
C ASP A 248 -6.43 -27.38 -5.20
N ALA A 249 -6.11 -26.09 -5.41
CA ALA A 249 -4.80 -25.69 -5.90
C ALA A 249 -3.77 -25.64 -4.76
N ASP A 250 -2.57 -26.17 -4.99
CA ASP A 250 -1.48 -26.08 -4.03
C ASP A 250 -0.85 -24.68 -4.04
N MET A 251 -0.93 -23.99 -2.89
CA MET A 251 -0.38 -22.65 -2.63
C MET A 251 0.68 -22.63 -1.52
N LYS A 252 1.23 -23.79 -1.15
CA LYS A 252 2.22 -23.90 -0.05
C LYS A 252 3.60 -23.38 -0.41
N GLY A 253 4.00 -23.53 -1.67
CA GLY A 253 5.28 -23.05 -2.20
C GLY A 253 5.26 -21.60 -2.67
N PRO A 254 6.34 -21.16 -3.36
CA PRO A 254 6.38 -19.86 -4.02
C PRO A 254 5.20 -19.69 -4.98
N THR A 255 4.35 -18.68 -4.74
CA THR A 255 3.08 -18.56 -5.46
C THR A 255 2.80 -17.10 -5.82
N ALA A 256 2.45 -16.87 -7.07
CA ALA A 256 1.86 -15.62 -7.57
C ALA A 256 0.39 -15.86 -7.91
N ILE A 257 -0.51 -15.13 -7.28
CA ILE A 257 -1.93 -15.11 -7.59
C ILE A 257 -2.18 -13.96 -8.55
N VAL A 258 -2.68 -14.26 -9.75
CA VAL A 258 -2.83 -13.29 -10.82
C VAL A 258 -4.31 -13.05 -11.11
N MET A 259 -4.70 -11.79 -11.10
CA MET A 259 -6.08 -11.36 -11.37
C MET A 259 -6.12 -10.28 -12.45
N GLY A 260 -7.07 -10.39 -13.33
CA GLY A 260 -7.31 -9.43 -14.41
C GLY A 260 -8.37 -8.38 -14.07
N THR A 261 -8.77 -7.65 -15.10
CA THR A 261 -9.84 -6.64 -15.01
C THR A 261 -11.21 -7.27 -14.73
N GLU A 262 -12.11 -6.51 -14.12
CA GLU A 262 -13.50 -6.93 -13.90
C GLU A 262 -14.26 -7.14 -15.22
N ALA A 263 -13.89 -6.43 -16.29
CA ALA A 263 -14.62 -6.42 -17.55
C ALA A 263 -14.17 -7.53 -18.52
N THR A 264 -12.86 -7.73 -18.68
CA THR A 264 -12.28 -8.60 -19.71
C THR A 264 -11.49 -9.77 -19.14
N GLY A 265 -11.27 -9.80 -17.83
CA GLY A 265 -10.43 -10.79 -17.19
C GLY A 265 -8.95 -10.60 -17.52
N LEU A 266 -8.22 -11.70 -17.57
CA LEU A 266 -6.79 -11.75 -17.90
C LEU A 266 -6.57 -11.84 -19.41
N THR A 267 -5.47 -11.22 -19.86
CA THR A 267 -5.02 -11.36 -21.25
C THR A 267 -4.42 -12.74 -21.55
N ASP A 268 -4.32 -13.09 -22.82
CA ASP A 268 -3.77 -14.38 -23.26
C ASP A 268 -2.33 -14.66 -22.78
N PRO A 269 -1.40 -13.69 -22.73
CA PRO A 269 -0.07 -13.93 -22.17
C PRO A 269 -0.10 -14.52 -20.75
N TRP A 270 -0.98 -14.03 -19.88
CA TRP A 270 -1.12 -14.56 -18.53
C TRP A 270 -1.71 -15.96 -18.51
N ARG A 271 -2.75 -16.21 -19.34
CA ARG A 271 -3.36 -17.53 -19.46
C ARG A 271 -2.37 -18.58 -19.93
N GLN A 272 -1.54 -18.25 -20.92
CA GLN A 272 -0.50 -19.14 -21.46
C GLN A 272 0.70 -19.32 -20.50
N ALA A 273 0.99 -18.32 -19.66
CA ALA A 273 2.09 -18.37 -18.73
C ALA A 273 1.75 -19.13 -17.44
N ALA A 274 0.46 -19.32 -17.13
CA ALA A 274 -0.03 -19.90 -15.91
C ALA A 274 0.36 -21.38 -15.75
N ASP A 275 0.70 -21.75 -14.52
CA ASP A 275 0.91 -23.15 -14.12
C ASP A 275 -0.40 -23.83 -13.75
N ALA A 276 -1.41 -23.06 -13.33
CA ALA A 276 -2.77 -23.52 -13.11
C ALA A 276 -3.76 -22.35 -13.14
N HIS A 277 -5.03 -22.68 -13.41
CA HIS A 277 -6.15 -21.76 -13.40
C HIS A 277 -7.07 -22.10 -12.24
N VAL A 278 -7.52 -21.10 -11.50
CA VAL A 278 -8.37 -21.27 -10.33
C VAL A 278 -9.62 -20.41 -10.42
N LEU A 279 -10.72 -20.92 -9.89
CA LEU A 279 -11.97 -20.18 -9.77
C LEU A 279 -12.49 -20.20 -8.34
N ILE A 280 -13.23 -19.16 -7.98
CA ILE A 280 -14.03 -19.09 -6.76
C ILE A 280 -15.45 -19.53 -7.15
N PRO A 281 -16.00 -20.62 -6.56
CA PRO A 281 -17.34 -21.10 -6.92
C PRO A 281 -18.40 -20.04 -6.62
N MET A 282 -19.22 -19.74 -7.63
CA MET A 282 -20.37 -18.84 -7.50
C MET A 282 -21.65 -19.66 -7.38
N LEU A 283 -22.26 -19.70 -6.19
CA LEU A 283 -23.44 -20.52 -5.92
C LEU A 283 -24.78 -19.78 -6.13
N GLY A 284 -24.69 -18.50 -6.45
CA GLY A 284 -25.84 -17.61 -6.66
C GLY A 284 -26.13 -17.37 -8.14
N ARG A 285 -26.77 -16.24 -8.44
CA ARG A 285 -27.11 -15.80 -9.78
C ARG A 285 -26.05 -14.94 -10.46
N LEU A 286 -25.14 -14.37 -9.67
CA LEU A 286 -24.06 -13.53 -10.17
C LEU A 286 -22.87 -14.41 -10.55
N ASP A 287 -22.13 -14.00 -11.56
CA ASP A 287 -21.01 -14.73 -12.15
C ASP A 287 -19.64 -14.33 -11.59
N SER A 288 -19.58 -13.23 -10.81
CA SER A 288 -18.33 -12.69 -10.31
C SER A 288 -18.49 -11.94 -8.97
N LEU A 289 -17.38 -11.83 -8.25
CA LEU A 289 -17.20 -10.97 -7.09
C LEU A 289 -16.39 -9.73 -7.48
N ASN A 290 -16.44 -8.70 -6.65
CA ASN A 290 -15.51 -7.59 -6.76
C ASN A 290 -14.06 -8.10 -6.66
N VAL A 291 -13.15 -7.55 -7.48
CA VAL A 291 -11.75 -8.02 -7.58
C VAL A 291 -11.03 -8.03 -6.24
N SER A 292 -11.27 -7.03 -5.37
CA SER A 292 -10.62 -6.97 -4.06
C SER A 292 -11.14 -8.04 -3.10
N VAL A 293 -12.39 -8.42 -3.20
CA VAL A 293 -12.98 -9.54 -2.43
C VAL A 293 -12.40 -10.85 -2.89
N SER A 294 -12.34 -11.09 -4.21
CA SER A 294 -11.71 -12.29 -4.77
C SER A 294 -10.24 -12.40 -4.38
N ALA A 295 -9.49 -11.28 -4.43
CA ALA A 295 -8.10 -11.24 -4.00
C ALA A 295 -7.95 -11.64 -2.53
N ALA A 296 -8.81 -11.13 -1.64
CA ALA A 296 -8.78 -11.48 -0.23
C ALA A 296 -9.04 -12.98 0.00
N ILE A 297 -10.04 -13.57 -0.68
CA ILE A 297 -10.34 -15.00 -0.58
C ILE A 297 -9.12 -15.85 -0.97
N LEU A 298 -8.50 -15.55 -2.12
CA LEU A 298 -7.37 -16.31 -2.64
C LEU A 298 -6.10 -16.13 -1.78
N LEU A 299 -5.83 -14.91 -1.32
CA LEU A 299 -4.71 -14.65 -0.42
C LEU A 299 -4.86 -15.41 0.91
N TYR A 300 -6.05 -15.39 1.51
CA TYR A 300 -6.27 -16.09 2.77
C TYR A 300 -6.34 -17.59 2.64
N GLU A 301 -6.70 -18.13 1.48
CA GLU A 301 -6.51 -19.55 1.19
C GLU A 301 -5.04 -19.92 1.16
N ALA A 302 -4.18 -19.11 0.52
CA ALA A 302 -2.74 -19.31 0.56
C ALA A 302 -2.20 -19.25 2.00
N VAL A 303 -2.66 -18.30 2.81
CA VAL A 303 -2.31 -18.21 4.23
C VAL A 303 -2.72 -19.48 4.98
N ARG A 304 -3.97 -19.96 4.80
CA ARG A 304 -4.47 -21.19 5.43
C ARG A 304 -3.61 -22.41 5.12
N GLN A 305 -3.17 -22.54 3.87
CA GLN A 305 -2.36 -23.70 3.44
C GLN A 305 -0.90 -23.65 3.95
N ARG A 306 -0.43 -22.46 4.34
CA ARG A 306 0.97 -22.22 4.77
C ARG A 306 1.16 -22.27 6.31
N GLN A 307 0.07 -22.37 7.06
CA GLN A 307 0.02 -22.53 8.53
C GLN A 307 0.44 -23.93 9.00
#